data_ab5bbe799f47ce45d6efdd4702dc394e
#
_entry.id   ab5bbe799f47ce45d6efdd4702dc394e
#
_cell.length_a   1.000
_cell.length_b   1.000
_cell.length_c   1.000
_cell.angle_alpha   90.00
_cell.angle_beta   90.00
_cell.angle_gamma   90.00
#
_symmetry.space_group_name_H-M   'P 1'
#
loop_
_entity.id
_entity.type
_entity.pdbx_description
1 polymer ?
#
loop_
_entity_poly.entity_id
_entity_poly.type
_entity_poly.pdbx_seq_one_letter_code
_entity_poly.pdbx_strand_id
1 'polypeptide(L)'
;MLKYVDAKVVFAEVPDEVTLAINISNCPCQCKGCHSSYLAQDIGTELTFNEVRKLIKKNSGISCIAFMGGDSEPKRIDALASFVTNHYQLKVAWYSGRQELSKEVDLQNFDVIKLGPYIEELGPLTSKTTNQRMYKVVYNHYDDGTAGYE
;
A
#
# COMPACT_ATOMS: atom_id res chain seq x y z
N MET A 1 -5.20 -2.64 -15.39
CA MET A 1 -5.56 -1.27 -14.97
C MET A 1 -5.99 -1.27 -13.51
N LEU A 2 -5.30 -0.47 -12.68
CA LEU A 2 -5.72 -0.30 -11.29
C LEU A 2 -6.82 0.76 -11.20
N LYS A 3 -7.81 0.49 -10.34
CA LYS A 3 -8.87 1.44 -10.02
C LYS A 3 -8.93 1.65 -8.52
N TYR A 4 -9.30 2.83 -8.09
CA TYR A 4 -9.50 3.11 -6.68
C TYR A 4 -10.91 3.60 -6.44
N VAL A 5 -11.44 3.32 -5.24
CA VAL A 5 -12.82 3.69 -4.88
C VAL A 5 -12.88 4.94 -4.02
N ASP A 6 -11.88 5.15 -3.18
CA ASP A 6 -11.77 6.38 -2.41
C ASP A 6 -10.31 6.64 -2.01
N ALA A 7 -10.07 7.87 -1.57
CA ALA A 7 -8.79 8.28 -1.01
C ALA A 7 -9.09 9.20 0.17
N LYS A 8 -8.53 8.85 1.34
CA LYS A 8 -8.80 9.54 2.60
C LYS A 8 -7.52 9.87 3.33
N VAL A 9 -7.49 10.99 4.01
CA VAL A 9 -6.39 11.32 4.92
C VAL A 9 -6.63 10.58 6.24
N VAL A 10 -5.64 9.81 6.66
CA VAL A 10 -5.68 9.00 7.88
C VAL A 10 -4.42 9.26 8.71
N PHE A 11 -4.50 8.99 10.01
CA PHE A 11 -3.42 9.31 10.94
C PHE A 11 -2.83 8.11 11.64
N ALA A 12 -3.47 6.94 11.57
CA ALA A 12 -3.07 5.76 12.31
C ALA A 12 -2.58 4.61 11.44
N GLU A 13 -2.80 4.67 10.12
CA GLU A 13 -2.46 3.56 9.23
C GLU A 13 -0.94 3.40 9.07
N VAL A 14 -0.22 4.50 8.97
CA VAL A 14 1.25 4.49 8.94
C VAL A 14 1.72 5.28 10.17
N PRO A 15 2.49 4.66 11.07
CA PRO A 15 2.90 5.33 12.31
C PRO A 15 3.62 6.65 12.04
N ASP A 16 3.23 7.69 12.78
CA ASP A 16 3.84 9.02 12.78
C ASP A 16 3.69 9.79 11.46
N GLU A 17 2.80 9.36 10.57
CA GLU A 17 2.61 10.02 9.28
C GLU A 17 1.17 10.50 9.09
N VAL A 18 1.01 11.64 8.41
CA VAL A 18 -0.28 12.10 7.89
C VAL A 18 -0.41 11.50 6.49
N THR A 19 -1.24 10.48 6.37
CA THR A 19 -1.23 9.59 5.21
C THR A 19 -2.47 9.77 4.36
N LEU A 20 -2.28 9.88 3.03
CA LEU A 20 -3.36 9.74 2.07
C LEU A 20 -3.47 8.25 1.73
N ALA A 21 -4.51 7.60 2.24
CA ALA A 21 -4.78 6.19 1.97
C ALA A 21 -5.66 6.07 0.73
N ILE A 22 -5.13 5.43 -0.30
CA ILE A 22 -5.82 5.20 -1.57
C ILE A 22 -6.31 3.75 -1.58
N ASN A 23 -7.62 3.56 -1.49
CA ASN A 23 -8.24 2.24 -1.45
C ASN A 23 -8.46 1.70 -2.86
N ILE A 24 -7.69 0.68 -3.22
CA ILE A 24 -7.66 0.11 -4.56
C ILE A 24 -8.60 -1.09 -4.62
N SER A 25 -9.42 -1.13 -5.68
CA SER A 25 -10.39 -2.20 -5.90
C SER A 25 -9.76 -3.43 -6.58
N ASN A 26 -10.58 -4.42 -6.90
CA ASN A 26 -10.20 -5.66 -7.56
C ASN A 26 -9.12 -6.43 -6.77
N CYS A 27 -9.29 -6.49 -5.45
CA CYS A 27 -8.37 -7.20 -4.58
C CYS A 27 -8.47 -8.72 -4.82
N PRO A 28 -7.37 -9.38 -5.25
CA PRO A 28 -7.41 -10.82 -5.54
C PRO A 28 -7.43 -11.69 -4.29
N CYS A 29 -7.17 -11.13 -3.13
CA CYS A 29 -7.05 -11.90 -1.89
C CYS A 29 -8.39 -12.34 -1.31
N GLN A 30 -9.46 -11.57 -1.52
CA GLN A 30 -10.84 -11.88 -1.14
C GLN A 30 -10.96 -12.44 0.28
N CYS A 31 -10.35 -11.75 1.25
CA CYS A 31 -10.28 -12.22 2.63
C CYS A 31 -11.66 -12.27 3.28
N LYS A 32 -12.02 -13.44 3.84
CA LYS A 32 -13.28 -13.59 4.57
C LYS A 32 -13.26 -12.71 5.82
N GLY A 33 -14.35 -11.99 6.06
CA GLY A 33 -14.48 -11.10 7.21
C GLY A 33 -13.74 -9.78 7.09
N CYS A 34 -13.06 -9.53 5.97
CA CYS A 34 -12.39 -8.26 5.73
C CYS A 34 -13.41 -7.14 5.60
N HIS A 35 -13.24 -6.04 6.36
CA HIS A 35 -14.17 -4.90 6.28
C HIS A 35 -14.03 -4.10 4.99
N SER A 36 -13.04 -4.41 4.18
CA SER A 36 -12.88 -3.85 2.84
C SER A 36 -13.25 -4.85 1.76
N SER A 37 -14.15 -5.80 2.05
CA SER A 37 -14.52 -6.88 1.12
C SER A 37 -15.08 -6.36 -0.21
N TYR A 38 -15.72 -5.18 -0.22
CA TYR A 38 -16.22 -4.56 -1.46
C TYR A 38 -15.07 -4.28 -2.45
N LEU A 39 -13.84 -4.16 -1.99
CA LEU A 39 -12.67 -3.95 -2.85
C LEU A 39 -12.29 -5.18 -3.67
N ALA A 40 -12.92 -6.33 -3.41
CA ALA A 40 -12.74 -7.51 -4.27
C ALA A 40 -13.36 -7.32 -5.66
N GLN A 41 -14.26 -6.36 -5.81
CA GLN A 41 -14.93 -6.07 -7.07
C GLN A 41 -14.08 -5.09 -7.91
N ASP A 42 -14.18 -5.20 -9.23
CA ASP A 42 -13.50 -4.27 -10.16
C ASP A 42 -14.36 -3.02 -10.34
N ILE A 43 -14.25 -2.10 -9.39
CA ILE A 43 -15.03 -0.86 -9.34
C ILE A 43 -14.12 0.34 -9.12
N GLY A 44 -14.63 1.53 -9.40
CA GLY A 44 -13.94 2.79 -9.10
C GLY A 44 -13.38 3.48 -10.32
N THR A 45 -12.44 4.39 -10.08
CA THR A 45 -11.80 5.24 -11.08
C THR A 45 -10.39 4.75 -11.35
N GLU A 46 -9.96 4.77 -12.61
CA GLU A 46 -8.60 4.37 -12.97
C GLU A 46 -7.58 5.22 -12.22
N LEU A 47 -6.61 4.55 -11.60
CA LEU A 47 -5.53 5.20 -10.86
C LEU A 47 -4.34 5.41 -11.80
N THR A 48 -4.31 6.57 -12.44
CA THR A 48 -3.23 6.99 -13.34
C THR A 48 -2.24 7.88 -12.60
N PHE A 49 -1.10 8.19 -13.24
CA PHE A 49 -0.16 9.17 -12.70
C PHE A 49 -0.84 10.54 -12.51
N ASN A 50 -1.66 10.94 -13.48
CA ASN A 50 -2.41 12.20 -13.37
C ASN A 50 -3.39 12.18 -12.19
N GLU A 51 -4.05 11.05 -11.95
CA GLU A 51 -4.99 10.92 -10.85
C GLU A 51 -4.28 11.03 -9.52
N VAL A 52 -3.12 10.39 -9.37
CA VAL A 52 -2.28 10.52 -8.17
C VAL A 52 -1.86 11.97 -7.97
N ARG A 53 -1.45 12.64 -9.04
CA ARG A 53 -1.07 14.06 -8.98
C ARG A 53 -2.21 14.93 -8.47
N LYS A 54 -3.43 14.72 -8.98
CA LYS A 54 -4.63 15.44 -8.54
C LYS A 54 -4.93 15.20 -7.07
N LEU A 55 -4.82 13.95 -6.63
CA LEU A 55 -5.08 13.58 -5.24
C LEU A 55 -4.09 14.24 -4.29
N ILE A 56 -2.82 14.29 -4.65
CA ILE A 56 -1.79 14.95 -3.86
C ILE A 56 -2.07 16.45 -3.76
N LYS A 57 -2.40 17.07 -4.90
CA LYS A 57 -2.69 18.51 -4.94
C LYS A 57 -3.90 18.86 -4.09
N LYS A 58 -4.93 18.00 -4.12
CA LYS A 58 -6.17 18.22 -3.36
C LYS A 58 -5.96 18.02 -1.85
N ASN A 59 -4.99 17.24 -1.45
CA ASN A 59 -4.73 16.87 -0.06
C ASN A 59 -3.36 17.37 0.39
N SER A 60 -3.11 18.67 0.24
CA SER A 60 -1.85 19.27 0.69
C SER A 60 -1.70 19.07 2.21
N GLY A 61 -0.45 18.98 2.67
CA GLY A 61 -0.16 18.77 4.10
C GLY A 61 0.04 17.30 4.47
N ILE A 62 -0.15 16.37 3.54
CA ILE A 62 0.18 14.95 3.80
C ILE A 62 1.70 14.76 3.78
N SER A 63 2.16 13.74 4.51
CA SER A 63 3.58 13.36 4.55
C SER A 63 3.83 11.99 3.94
N CYS A 64 2.76 11.23 3.67
CA CYS A 64 2.85 9.85 3.19
C CYS A 64 1.68 9.53 2.26
N ILE A 65 1.92 8.67 1.27
CA ILE A 65 0.87 8.05 0.47
C ILE A 65 0.90 6.54 0.72
N ALA A 66 -0.26 5.96 1.00
CA ALA A 66 -0.40 4.53 1.17
C ALA A 66 -1.29 3.94 0.08
N PHE A 67 -0.75 3.00 -0.67
CA PHE A 67 -1.54 2.21 -1.62
C PHE A 67 -2.10 1.01 -0.89
N MET A 68 -3.43 0.98 -0.74
CA MET A 68 -4.14 -0.04 0.02
C MET A 68 -4.71 -1.05 -0.96
N GLY A 69 -3.95 -2.11 -1.25
CA GLY A 69 -4.30 -3.13 -2.23
C GLY A 69 -3.47 -3.03 -3.51
N GLY A 70 -4.03 -3.47 -4.64
CA GLY A 70 -3.34 -3.43 -5.93
C GLY A 70 -2.50 -4.66 -6.22
N ASP A 71 -2.71 -5.76 -5.48
CA ASP A 71 -1.95 -7.01 -5.68
C ASP A 71 -2.20 -7.67 -7.02
N SER A 72 -3.26 -7.27 -7.74
CA SER A 72 -3.54 -7.77 -9.08
C SER A 72 -2.54 -7.21 -10.12
N GLU A 73 -1.91 -6.06 -9.84
CA GLU A 73 -0.96 -5.43 -10.77
C GLU A 73 0.22 -4.83 -9.99
N PRO A 74 1.13 -5.67 -9.46
CA PRO A 74 2.26 -5.18 -8.66
C PRO A 74 3.18 -4.21 -9.43
N LYS A 75 3.38 -4.46 -10.73
CA LYS A 75 4.21 -3.56 -11.55
C LYS A 75 3.62 -2.16 -11.63
N ARG A 76 2.30 -2.05 -11.64
CA ARG A 76 1.62 -0.75 -11.68
C ARG A 76 1.79 -0.02 -10.35
N ILE A 77 1.67 -0.75 -9.23
CA ILE A 77 1.94 -0.19 -7.90
C ILE A 77 3.39 0.33 -7.84
N ASP A 78 4.34 -0.47 -8.34
CA ASP A 78 5.75 -0.06 -8.37
C ASP A 78 5.96 1.22 -9.19
N ALA A 79 5.32 1.30 -10.36
CA ALA A 79 5.42 2.49 -11.22
C ALA A 79 4.83 3.73 -10.54
N LEU A 80 3.69 3.60 -9.87
CA LEU A 80 3.07 4.71 -9.14
C LEU A 80 3.92 5.14 -7.94
N ALA A 81 4.48 4.19 -7.22
CA ALA A 81 5.37 4.47 -6.09
C ALA A 81 6.64 5.19 -6.55
N SER A 82 7.23 4.74 -7.64
CA SER A 82 8.40 5.39 -8.24
C SER A 82 8.08 6.83 -8.67
N PHE A 83 6.91 7.04 -9.27
CA PHE A 83 6.45 8.37 -9.65
C PHE A 83 6.39 9.31 -8.43
N VAL A 84 5.78 8.86 -7.34
CA VAL A 84 5.67 9.67 -6.12
C VAL A 84 7.06 9.94 -5.54
N THR A 85 7.89 8.91 -5.43
CA THR A 85 9.24 9.02 -4.86
C THR A 85 10.11 10.01 -5.64
N ASN A 86 10.00 10.01 -6.97
CA ASN A 86 10.85 10.83 -7.83
C ASN A 86 10.35 12.27 -8.01
N HIS A 87 9.07 12.52 -7.77
CA HIS A 87 8.47 13.84 -8.04
C HIS A 87 8.02 14.59 -6.77
N TYR A 88 7.95 13.91 -5.63
CA TYR A 88 7.47 14.49 -4.38
C TYR A 88 8.36 14.06 -3.22
N GLN A 89 8.36 14.86 -2.17
CA GLN A 89 9.04 14.52 -0.91
C GLN A 89 8.05 13.89 0.05
N LEU A 90 7.46 12.76 -0.39
CA LEU A 90 6.48 12.01 0.39
C LEU A 90 6.99 10.61 0.62
N LYS A 91 6.67 10.05 1.78
CA LYS A 91 6.87 8.63 2.04
C LYS A 91 5.82 7.83 1.28
N VAL A 92 6.15 6.61 0.94
CA VAL A 92 5.25 5.70 0.22
C VAL A 92 5.11 4.41 1.00
N ALA A 93 3.87 4.01 1.22
CA ALA A 93 3.54 2.74 1.87
C ALA A 93 2.69 1.89 0.93
N TRP A 94 2.85 0.58 1.00
CA TRP A 94 2.02 -0.36 0.28
C TRP A 94 1.48 -1.41 1.24
N TYR A 95 0.16 -1.54 1.27
CA TYR A 95 -0.53 -2.56 2.05
C TYR A 95 -0.94 -3.68 1.10
N SER A 96 -0.14 -4.76 1.09
CA SER A 96 -0.38 -5.95 0.27
C SER A 96 -1.08 -7.02 1.11
N GLY A 97 -2.03 -7.71 0.50
CA GLY A 97 -2.69 -8.85 1.13
C GLY A 97 -1.96 -10.16 0.96
N ARG A 98 -0.80 -10.18 0.30
CA ARG A 98 -0.03 -11.38 0.11
C ARG A 98 0.90 -11.63 1.30
N GLN A 99 1.29 -12.89 1.50
CA GLN A 99 2.24 -13.25 2.56
C GLN A 99 3.65 -12.78 2.28
N GLU A 100 4.03 -12.73 1.00
CA GLU A 100 5.37 -12.36 0.58
C GLU A 100 5.31 -11.19 -0.39
N LEU A 101 6.36 -10.37 -0.37
CA LEU A 101 6.48 -9.25 -1.29
C LEU A 101 6.63 -9.76 -2.72
N SER A 102 5.90 -9.15 -3.65
CA SER A 102 6.02 -9.44 -5.07
C SER A 102 7.43 -9.13 -5.56
N LYS A 103 7.97 -10.00 -6.41
CA LYS A 103 9.26 -9.81 -7.05
C LYS A 103 9.21 -8.73 -8.14
N GLU A 104 8.03 -8.27 -8.50
CA GLU A 104 7.83 -7.27 -9.55
C GLU A 104 7.97 -5.83 -9.06
N VAL A 105 8.20 -5.63 -7.76
CA VAL A 105 8.36 -4.30 -7.18
C VAL A 105 9.80 -4.09 -6.70
N ASP A 106 10.25 -2.84 -6.76
CA ASP A 106 11.55 -2.43 -6.26
C ASP A 106 11.35 -1.79 -4.88
N LEU A 107 11.94 -2.38 -3.86
CA LEU A 107 11.84 -1.88 -2.49
C LEU A 107 12.27 -0.43 -2.33
N GLN A 108 13.16 0.04 -3.19
CA GLN A 108 13.63 1.44 -3.12
C GLN A 108 12.53 2.45 -3.37
N ASN A 109 11.40 2.02 -3.94
CA ASN A 109 10.25 2.89 -4.20
C ASN A 109 9.32 3.01 -2.99
N PHE A 110 9.58 2.28 -1.90
CA PHE A 110 8.69 2.22 -0.74
C PHE A 110 9.45 2.49 0.55
N ASP A 111 8.76 3.11 1.51
CA ASP A 111 9.29 3.36 2.85
C ASP A 111 8.70 2.39 3.88
N VAL A 112 7.46 1.96 3.65
CA VAL A 112 6.74 1.05 4.54
C VAL A 112 6.00 0.02 3.69
N ILE A 113 6.06 -1.25 4.10
CA ILE A 113 5.31 -2.32 3.45
C ILE A 113 4.60 -3.14 4.52
N LYS A 114 3.32 -3.37 4.33
CA LYS A 114 2.54 -4.28 5.16
C LYS A 114 2.23 -5.52 4.31
N LEU A 115 2.49 -6.69 4.86
CA LEU A 115 2.24 -7.98 4.20
C LEU A 115 1.28 -8.83 5.01
N GLY A 116 0.59 -9.71 4.33
CA GLY A 116 -0.29 -10.71 4.90
C GLY A 116 -1.75 -10.45 4.62
N PRO A 117 -2.51 -11.50 4.22
CA PRO A 117 -3.95 -11.37 4.08
C PRO A 117 -4.62 -11.22 5.44
N TYR A 118 -5.78 -10.59 5.48
CA TYR A 118 -6.59 -10.56 6.70
C TYR A 118 -7.15 -11.97 6.93
N ILE A 119 -6.89 -12.51 8.11
CA ILE A 119 -7.45 -13.78 8.57
C ILE A 119 -8.30 -13.46 9.79
N GLU A 120 -9.61 -13.65 9.67
CA GLU A 120 -10.58 -13.25 10.68
C GLU A 120 -10.24 -13.80 12.07
N GLU A 121 -9.84 -15.06 12.15
CA GLU A 121 -9.52 -15.74 13.41
C GLU A 121 -8.26 -15.18 14.09
N LEU A 122 -7.36 -14.57 13.31
CA LEU A 122 -6.11 -14.00 13.81
C LEU A 122 -6.20 -12.49 14.06
N GLY A 123 -7.21 -11.85 13.46
CA GLY A 123 -7.48 -10.43 13.66
C GLY A 123 -6.69 -9.50 12.73
N PRO A 124 -6.99 -8.19 12.79
CA PRO A 124 -6.32 -7.18 11.97
C PRO A 124 -4.90 -6.90 12.44
N LEU A 125 -4.19 -6.01 11.74
CA LEU A 125 -2.79 -5.67 12.02
C LEU A 125 -2.56 -5.22 13.47
N THR A 126 -3.54 -4.61 14.11
CA THR A 126 -3.46 -4.15 15.50
C THR A 126 -3.62 -5.27 16.52
N SER A 127 -4.06 -6.46 16.12
CA SER A 127 -4.24 -7.60 16.99
C SER A 127 -2.90 -8.27 17.31
N LYS A 128 -2.72 -8.74 18.54
CA LYS A 128 -1.51 -9.49 18.94
C LYS A 128 -1.40 -10.84 18.25
N THR A 129 -2.50 -11.40 17.76
CA THR A 129 -2.55 -12.72 17.12
C THR A 129 -2.47 -12.64 15.60
N THR A 130 -2.39 -11.44 15.04
CA THR A 130 -2.42 -11.24 13.59
C THR A 130 -1.25 -11.93 12.87
N ASN A 131 -1.54 -12.44 11.66
CA ASN A 131 -0.51 -12.89 10.73
C ASN A 131 0.04 -11.76 9.88
N GLN A 132 -0.58 -10.58 9.94
CA GLN A 132 -0.13 -9.41 9.17
C GLN A 132 1.10 -8.80 9.80
N ARG A 133 2.00 -8.28 8.98
CA ARG A 133 3.25 -7.66 9.43
C ARG A 133 3.50 -6.37 8.69
N MET A 134 3.96 -5.36 9.41
CA MET A 134 4.36 -4.08 8.84
C MET A 134 5.88 -3.95 8.93
N TYR A 135 6.50 -3.55 7.85
CA TYR A 135 7.96 -3.43 7.74
C TYR A 135 8.34 -2.02 7.30
N LYS A 136 9.39 -1.48 7.92
CA LYS A 136 10.07 -0.28 7.40
C LYS A 136 11.13 -0.73 6.42
N VAL A 137 11.22 -0.05 5.28
CA VAL A 137 12.27 -0.34 4.30
C VAL A 137 13.56 0.33 4.78
N VAL A 138 14.62 -0.48 4.86
CA VAL A 138 15.94 -0.04 5.35
C VAL A 138 16.94 -0.25 4.23
N TYR A 139 17.35 0.82 3.57
CA TYR A 139 18.16 0.75 2.36
C TYR A 139 19.53 0.10 2.57
N ASN A 140 20.06 0.13 3.80
CA ASN A 140 21.38 -0.41 4.09
C ASN A 140 21.43 -1.94 4.18
N HIS A 141 20.30 -2.63 4.03
CA HIS A 141 20.19 -4.07 4.24
C HIS A 141 19.91 -4.83 2.95
N TYR A 142 20.42 -4.35 1.83
CA TYR A 142 20.23 -5.05 0.54
C TYR A 142 21.35 -6.04 0.20
N ASP A 143 22.38 -6.11 1.00
CA ASP A 143 23.63 -6.76 0.64
C ASP A 143 23.50 -8.27 0.42
N ASP A 144 22.59 -8.92 1.11
CA ASP A 144 22.39 -10.37 1.04
C ASP A 144 21.30 -10.78 0.07
N GLY A 145 20.71 -9.84 -0.63
CA GLY A 145 19.61 -10.11 -1.54
C GLY A 145 18.28 -10.38 -0.88
N THR A 146 18.21 -10.34 0.44
CA THR A 146 16.93 -10.38 1.14
C THR A 146 16.33 -8.97 1.14
N ALA A 147 15.01 -8.91 1.35
CA ALA A 147 14.36 -7.61 1.45
C ALA A 147 14.95 -6.82 2.60
N GLY A 148 15.44 -5.62 2.32
CA GLY A 148 15.98 -4.73 3.34
C GLY A 148 14.88 -4.04 4.14
N TYR A 149 13.90 -4.77 4.60
CA TYR A 149 12.77 -4.24 5.37
C TYR A 149 12.67 -4.93 6.72
N GLU A 150 12.04 -4.25 7.66
CA GLU A 150 11.82 -4.76 9.00
C GLU A 150 10.39 -4.43 9.50
#